data_08c75ab01b2ae597640b533748ece494
#
_entry.id   08c75ab01b2ae597640b533748ece494
#
_cell.length_a   1.000
_cell.length_b   1.000
_cell.length_c   1.000
_cell.angle_alpha   90.00
_cell.angle_beta   90.00
_cell.angle_gamma   90.00
#
_symmetry.space_group_name_H-M   'P 1'
#
loop_
_entity.id
_entity.type
_entity.pdbx_description
1 polymer ?
#
loop_
_entity_poly.entity_id
_entity_poly.type
_entity_poly.pdbx_seq_one_letter_code
_entity_poly.pdbx_strand_id
1 'polypeptide(L)'
;MMRKQLISLLICGVLATTAVAGLAGCGGGDNSSITPTETTVKLTLWGASEHQTMLGEMVTAFKAANPNTTYEITLGVCSEADAYTKLSTDPSAGADVYAFANDQILNLNRVGALARLGGDNLEAMKSANGEGAVNAAKIGDGYYAYPYSSDNGYFLYYNKSVVTDTSSLDAILAACQTAGKKFVYDLDNAWYDAAFFFGTGCTYKVTYTADGKAEESVACNFDDATKGVAAGKAMINLAAHSAFMNGGDDELKAGFADGSVAAAVSGTWNATAIQGSLGDNYAACKLPTFTVDGTTYQMSSFAGYKLYGVNPYSDFLAEAHKLAAFLSGEAMQQKRFETFEIGPSNTNIAASEAVKANVALAALAAQGAYAVAQTAVPSGFWSAVETFGLEVCAKTVTVENLSEKLKTMGDSIRSVANS
;
A
#
# COMPACT_ATOMS: atom_id res chain seq x y z
N MET A 1 6.39 48.30 13.49
CA MET A 1 7.68 48.27 14.22
C MET A 1 7.98 46.83 14.56
N MET A 2 8.67 46.25 13.75
CA MET A 2 9.98 45.56 13.67
C MET A 2 10.50 45.01 15.00
N ARG A 3 10.73 43.69 15.00
CA ARG A 3 12.02 43.11 15.44
C ARG A 3 12.16 41.70 14.92
N LYS A 4 13.08 41.57 13.94
CA LYS A 4 13.70 40.30 13.52
C LYS A 4 14.65 39.85 14.61
N GLN A 5 14.60 38.60 15.02
CA GLN A 5 15.70 37.95 15.75
C GLN A 5 16.32 36.87 14.88
N LEU A 6 17.57 37.12 14.54
CA LEU A 6 18.49 36.13 13.98
C LEU A 6 18.93 35.18 15.12
N ILE A 7 18.82 33.91 14.93
CA ILE A 7 19.47 32.91 15.77
C ILE A 7 20.70 32.38 15.01
N SER A 8 21.84 32.62 15.60
CA SER A 8 23.17 32.24 15.13
C SER A 8 23.44 30.83 15.56
N LEU A 9 23.71 29.90 14.62
CA LEU A 9 24.21 28.52 14.91
C LEU A 9 25.73 28.63 15.18
N LEU A 10 26.14 28.25 16.37
CA LEU A 10 27.54 27.94 16.70
C LEU A 10 27.87 26.51 16.29
N ILE A 11 28.80 26.39 15.36
CA ILE A 11 29.44 25.12 15.01
C ILE A 11 30.71 24.98 15.87
N CYS A 12 30.70 24.02 16.81
CA CYS A 12 31.93 23.61 17.52
C CYS A 12 32.64 22.52 16.72
N GLY A 13 33.70 22.90 16.05
CA GLY A 13 34.67 21.96 15.48
C GLY A 13 35.62 21.42 16.55
N VAL A 14 35.74 20.11 16.66
CA VAL A 14 36.80 19.44 17.42
C VAL A 14 37.84 18.92 16.43
N LEU A 15 38.99 19.60 16.37
CA LEU A 15 40.17 19.10 15.70
C LEU A 15 40.90 18.13 16.66
N ALA A 16 40.98 16.86 16.30
CA ALA A 16 41.93 15.91 16.91
C ALA A 16 43.17 15.79 16.04
N THR A 17 44.27 16.40 16.48
CA THR A 17 45.60 16.21 15.90
C THR A 17 46.27 15.00 16.53
N THR A 18 46.49 13.95 15.75
CA THR A 18 47.41 12.87 16.12
C THR A 18 48.75 13.09 15.42
N ALA A 19 49.81 13.31 16.20
CA ALA A 19 51.16 13.36 15.74
C ALA A 19 51.69 11.94 15.48
N VAL A 20 52.19 11.68 14.28
CA VAL A 20 52.93 10.47 13.95
C VAL A 20 54.43 10.82 13.84
N ALA A 21 55.19 10.23 14.71
CA ALA A 21 56.67 10.33 14.69
C ALA A 21 57.24 9.50 13.52
N GLY A 22 58.11 10.11 12.74
CA GLY A 22 58.76 9.52 11.60
C GLY A 22 59.87 8.51 11.96
N LEU A 23 59.96 7.49 11.12
CA LEU A 23 61.17 6.69 10.94
C LEU A 23 61.60 6.81 9.47
N ALA A 24 62.76 7.40 9.26
CA ALA A 24 63.39 7.54 7.96
C ALA A 24 63.93 6.19 7.50
N GLY A 25 63.50 5.70 6.35
CA GLY A 25 64.09 4.60 5.62
C GLY A 25 64.23 4.97 4.15
N CYS A 26 65.39 5.17 3.64
CA CYS A 26 65.71 5.40 2.22
C CYS A 26 65.47 4.13 1.41
N GLY A 27 64.64 4.24 0.37
CA GLY A 27 64.49 3.25 -0.71
C GLY A 27 63.64 3.85 -1.80
N GLY A 28 64.25 4.19 -2.95
CA GLY A 28 63.56 4.71 -4.11
C GLY A 28 62.58 3.68 -4.66
N GLY A 29 61.36 4.11 -4.88
CA GLY A 29 60.30 3.36 -5.56
C GLY A 29 59.21 4.31 -5.95
N ASP A 30 58.76 4.23 -7.18
CA ASP A 30 57.74 5.02 -7.85
C ASP A 30 56.55 5.34 -6.94
N ASN A 31 56.36 6.62 -6.73
CA ASN A 31 55.17 7.16 -6.05
C ASN A 31 54.00 7.15 -7.05
N SER A 32 53.51 5.95 -7.40
CA SER A 32 52.19 5.85 -7.97
C SER A 32 51.20 6.19 -6.86
N SER A 33 50.72 7.44 -6.84
CA SER A 33 49.55 7.85 -6.08
C SER A 33 48.39 6.94 -6.50
N ILE A 34 48.10 5.95 -5.66
CA ILE A 34 46.82 5.20 -5.80
C ILE A 34 45.73 6.20 -5.50
N THR A 35 45.23 6.85 -6.53
CA THR A 35 43.97 7.58 -6.46
C THR A 35 42.92 6.50 -6.09
N PRO A 36 42.18 6.61 -4.99
CA PRO A 36 41.10 5.68 -4.72
C PRO A 36 40.19 5.71 -5.94
N THR A 37 40.02 4.58 -6.60
CA THR A 37 39.04 4.46 -7.66
C THR A 37 37.67 4.70 -7.01
N GLU A 38 37.07 5.83 -7.29
CA GLU A 38 35.73 6.19 -6.76
C GLU A 38 34.77 5.12 -7.27
N THR A 39 34.38 4.20 -6.37
CA THR A 39 33.44 3.13 -6.74
C THR A 39 32.06 3.75 -6.92
N THR A 40 31.57 3.79 -8.15
CA THR A 40 30.21 4.21 -8.43
C THR A 40 29.24 3.14 -7.93
N VAL A 41 28.34 3.52 -7.04
CA VAL A 41 27.28 2.66 -6.52
C VAL A 41 26.11 2.68 -7.51
N LYS A 42 25.81 1.52 -8.08
CA LYS A 42 24.70 1.35 -9.04
C LYS A 42 23.55 0.64 -8.34
N LEU A 43 22.39 1.28 -8.30
CA LEU A 43 21.17 0.74 -7.70
C LEU A 43 20.00 0.86 -8.66
N THR A 44 19.03 -0.04 -8.50
CA THR A 44 17.73 -0.01 -9.14
C THR A 44 16.65 0.18 -8.08
N LEU A 45 15.64 1.01 -8.39
CA LEU A 45 14.51 1.30 -7.53
C LEU A 45 13.20 1.07 -8.29
N TRP A 46 12.35 0.16 -7.82
CA TRP A 46 11.01 -0.03 -8.38
C TRP A 46 9.95 0.69 -7.54
N GLY A 47 9.02 1.34 -8.23
CA GLY A 47 7.81 1.94 -7.68
C GLY A 47 6.72 2.11 -8.74
N ALA A 48 5.52 2.45 -8.32
CA ALA A 48 4.37 2.61 -9.19
C ALA A 48 4.59 3.66 -10.30
N SER A 49 3.90 3.51 -11.42
CA SER A 49 4.07 4.37 -12.61
C SER A 49 3.75 5.84 -12.32
N GLU A 50 2.70 6.10 -11.54
CA GLU A 50 2.25 7.42 -11.14
C GLU A 50 3.24 8.13 -10.20
N HIS A 51 4.09 7.38 -9.50
CA HIS A 51 5.06 7.91 -8.56
C HIS A 51 6.45 8.19 -9.16
N GLN A 52 6.69 7.87 -10.45
CA GLN A 52 8.04 7.93 -11.04
C GLN A 52 8.69 9.32 -10.97
N THR A 53 7.93 10.40 -11.22
CA THR A 53 8.44 11.78 -11.11
C THR A 53 8.87 12.11 -9.69
N MET A 54 8.00 11.82 -8.70
CA MET A 54 8.29 12.05 -7.28
C MET A 54 9.51 11.22 -6.81
N LEU A 55 9.60 9.95 -7.24
CA LEU A 55 10.74 9.09 -6.92
C LEU A 55 12.04 9.64 -7.51
N GLY A 56 12.01 10.20 -8.72
CA GLY A 56 13.17 10.87 -9.33
C GLY A 56 13.67 12.08 -8.51
N GLU A 57 12.75 12.86 -7.97
CA GLU A 57 13.07 13.97 -7.06
C GLU A 57 13.63 13.47 -5.72
N MET A 58 13.08 12.40 -5.17
CA MET A 58 13.58 11.77 -3.93
C MET A 58 14.99 11.18 -4.13
N VAL A 59 15.26 10.55 -5.28
CA VAL A 59 16.59 10.06 -5.66
C VAL A 59 17.59 11.23 -5.77
N THR A 60 17.17 12.35 -6.33
CA THR A 60 17.99 13.55 -6.40
C THR A 60 18.34 14.08 -5.00
N ALA A 61 17.35 14.12 -4.11
CA ALA A 61 17.54 14.50 -2.71
C ALA A 61 18.46 13.52 -1.97
N PHE A 62 18.33 12.21 -2.21
CA PHE A 62 19.21 11.19 -1.65
C PHE A 62 20.67 11.40 -2.06
N LYS A 63 20.92 11.63 -3.35
CA LYS A 63 22.27 11.92 -3.87
C LYS A 63 22.85 13.19 -3.24
N ALA A 64 22.05 14.25 -3.11
CA ALA A 64 22.48 15.48 -2.45
C ALA A 64 22.81 15.31 -0.96
N ALA A 65 22.08 14.43 -0.26
CA ALA A 65 22.34 14.09 1.13
C ALA A 65 23.61 13.20 1.33
N ASN A 66 24.13 12.62 0.24
CA ASN A 66 25.28 11.71 0.26
C ASN A 66 26.39 12.15 -0.73
N PRO A 67 26.96 13.35 -0.58
CA PRO A 67 27.85 13.94 -1.59
C PRO A 67 29.20 13.23 -1.76
N ASN A 68 29.57 12.38 -0.80
CA ASN A 68 30.85 11.66 -0.81
C ASN A 68 30.78 10.30 -1.54
N THR A 69 29.63 9.96 -2.12
CA THR A 69 29.42 8.71 -2.85
C THR A 69 28.78 9.01 -4.19
N THR A 70 29.36 8.50 -5.26
CA THR A 70 28.78 8.62 -6.60
C THR A 70 27.73 7.54 -6.80
N TYR A 71 26.46 7.94 -6.96
CA TYR A 71 25.33 7.02 -7.19
C TYR A 71 24.79 7.12 -8.61
N GLU A 72 24.61 5.97 -9.24
CA GLU A 72 23.79 5.76 -10.44
C GLU A 72 22.53 4.98 -10.01
N ILE A 73 21.36 5.63 -9.92
CA ILE A 73 20.12 4.99 -9.50
C ILE A 73 19.14 5.01 -10.66
N THR A 74 18.75 3.82 -11.12
CA THR A 74 17.78 3.62 -12.21
C THR A 74 16.40 3.35 -11.64
N LEU A 75 15.40 4.08 -12.12
CA LEU A 75 14.00 3.86 -11.75
C LEU A 75 13.37 2.82 -12.69
N GLY A 76 12.57 1.93 -12.13
CA GLY A 76 11.76 0.96 -12.85
C GLY A 76 10.31 0.97 -12.37
N VAL A 77 9.39 0.61 -13.26
CA VAL A 77 7.96 0.56 -12.95
C VAL A 77 7.59 -0.81 -12.41
N CYS A 78 7.05 -0.82 -11.19
CA CYS A 78 6.40 -1.95 -10.55
C CYS A 78 5.42 -1.41 -9.51
N SER A 79 4.14 -1.77 -9.62
CA SER A 79 3.16 -1.42 -8.60
C SER A 79 3.44 -2.16 -7.30
N GLU A 80 2.97 -1.63 -6.19
CA GLU A 80 3.10 -2.27 -4.89
C GLU A 80 2.35 -3.61 -4.83
N ALA A 81 1.33 -3.81 -5.67
CA ALA A 81 0.59 -5.06 -5.77
C ALA A 81 1.37 -6.16 -6.53
N ASP A 82 2.25 -5.79 -7.47
CA ASP A 82 2.90 -6.70 -8.41
C ASP A 82 4.29 -7.18 -7.98
N ALA A 83 4.84 -6.64 -6.89
CA ALA A 83 6.23 -6.90 -6.50
C ALA A 83 6.53 -8.40 -6.34
N TYR A 84 5.67 -9.14 -5.64
CA TYR A 84 5.83 -10.58 -5.49
C TYR A 84 5.76 -11.31 -6.83
N THR A 85 4.81 -10.99 -7.69
CA THR A 85 4.66 -11.62 -9.00
C THR A 85 5.93 -11.48 -9.84
N LYS A 86 6.55 -10.29 -9.83
CA LYS A 86 7.80 -10.03 -10.56
C LYS A 86 9.01 -10.74 -9.95
N LEU A 87 9.06 -10.86 -8.62
CA LEU A 87 10.20 -11.44 -7.90
C LEU A 87 10.11 -12.95 -7.68
N SER A 88 8.91 -13.55 -7.83
CA SER A 88 8.66 -14.95 -7.48
C SER A 88 9.45 -15.95 -8.33
N THR A 89 9.76 -15.61 -9.58
CA THR A 89 10.48 -16.49 -10.50
C THR A 89 12.00 -16.42 -10.33
N ASP A 90 12.52 -15.18 -10.20
CA ASP A 90 13.95 -14.92 -10.03
C ASP A 90 14.16 -13.63 -9.21
N PRO A 91 14.30 -13.73 -7.89
CA PRO A 91 14.57 -12.57 -7.05
C PRO A 91 15.86 -11.84 -7.41
N SER A 92 16.87 -12.55 -7.93
CA SER A 92 18.19 -11.96 -8.25
C SER A 92 18.13 -11.00 -9.45
N ALA A 93 17.14 -11.13 -10.31
CA ALA A 93 16.88 -10.21 -11.42
C ALA A 93 16.04 -8.98 -11.02
N GLY A 94 15.60 -8.91 -9.77
CA GLY A 94 14.79 -7.82 -9.24
C GLY A 94 15.56 -6.56 -8.92
N ALA A 95 14.84 -5.46 -8.64
CA ALA A 95 15.46 -4.21 -8.19
C ALA A 95 16.11 -4.37 -6.82
N ASP A 96 17.13 -3.54 -6.55
CA ASP A 96 17.82 -3.49 -5.24
C ASP A 96 16.90 -3.01 -4.13
N VAL A 97 16.01 -2.04 -4.46
CA VAL A 97 14.97 -1.52 -3.57
C VAL A 97 13.64 -1.51 -4.34
N TYR A 98 12.59 -1.97 -3.70
CA TYR A 98 11.26 -2.03 -4.32
C TYR A 98 10.13 -1.80 -3.31
N ALA A 99 9.06 -1.15 -3.79
CA ALA A 99 7.85 -0.94 -3.01
C ALA A 99 6.91 -2.16 -3.12
N PHE A 100 6.21 -2.50 -2.01
CA PHE A 100 5.23 -3.58 -2.01
C PHE A 100 4.16 -3.39 -0.93
N ALA A 101 2.97 -3.99 -1.11
CA ALA A 101 1.92 -4.05 -0.10
C ALA A 101 2.22 -5.15 0.94
N ASN A 102 1.94 -4.88 2.21
CA ASN A 102 2.41 -5.70 3.32
C ASN A 102 1.91 -7.15 3.36
N ASP A 103 0.81 -7.47 2.69
CA ASP A 103 0.34 -8.86 2.53
C ASP A 103 1.34 -9.76 1.81
N GLN A 104 2.21 -9.18 0.98
CA GLN A 104 3.22 -9.91 0.21
C GLN A 104 4.48 -10.27 1.01
N ILE A 105 4.66 -9.71 2.23
CA ILE A 105 5.92 -9.80 2.98
C ILE A 105 6.35 -11.27 3.24
N LEU A 106 5.40 -12.14 3.57
CA LEU A 106 5.68 -13.56 3.81
C LEU A 106 6.10 -14.26 2.52
N ASN A 107 5.41 -14.00 1.41
CA ASN A 107 5.70 -14.58 0.12
C ASN A 107 7.05 -14.10 -0.44
N LEU A 108 7.34 -12.81 -0.33
CA LEU A 108 8.63 -12.23 -0.71
C LEU A 108 9.79 -12.78 0.13
N ASN A 109 9.59 -12.98 1.43
CA ASN A 109 10.59 -13.59 2.29
C ASN A 109 10.82 -15.08 1.94
N ARG A 110 9.75 -15.79 1.60
CA ARG A 110 9.82 -17.21 1.20
C ARG A 110 10.68 -17.43 -0.03
N VAL A 111 10.54 -16.58 -1.04
CA VAL A 111 11.36 -16.65 -2.26
C VAL A 111 12.75 -16.04 -2.10
N GLY A 112 13.09 -15.55 -0.90
CA GLY A 112 14.41 -14.99 -0.61
C GLY A 112 14.63 -13.60 -1.21
N ALA A 113 13.55 -12.82 -1.42
CA ALA A 113 13.62 -11.49 -2.02
C ALA A 113 13.84 -10.35 -0.98
N LEU A 114 13.79 -10.63 0.31
CA LEU A 114 13.89 -9.62 1.38
C LEU A 114 15.14 -9.80 2.24
N ALA A 115 15.95 -8.76 2.30
CA ALA A 115 17.06 -8.65 3.25
C ALA A 115 16.54 -8.28 4.66
N ARG A 116 17.17 -8.87 5.70
CA ARG A 116 16.83 -8.57 7.09
C ARG A 116 17.41 -7.21 7.51
N LEU A 117 16.61 -6.40 8.22
CA LEU A 117 17.07 -5.16 8.83
C LEU A 117 17.83 -5.42 10.13
N GLY A 118 18.81 -4.56 10.41
CA GLY A 118 19.59 -4.58 11.64
C GLY A 118 20.21 -3.21 11.97
N GLY A 119 20.87 -3.13 13.12
CA GLY A 119 21.61 -1.95 13.54
C GLY A 119 20.76 -0.67 13.62
N ASP A 120 21.37 0.47 13.32
CA ASP A 120 20.76 1.79 13.43
C ASP A 120 19.53 1.97 12.53
N ASN A 121 19.51 1.36 11.35
CA ASN A 121 18.37 1.42 10.44
C ASN A 121 17.11 0.78 11.04
N LEU A 122 17.27 -0.33 11.77
CA LEU A 122 16.15 -0.99 12.45
C LEU A 122 15.59 -0.11 13.58
N GLU A 123 16.48 0.44 14.42
CA GLU A 123 16.03 1.27 15.55
C GLU A 123 15.40 2.58 15.07
N ALA A 124 15.95 3.21 14.03
CA ALA A 124 15.34 4.39 13.39
C ALA A 124 13.95 4.08 12.82
N MET A 125 13.80 2.96 12.10
CA MET A 125 12.51 2.54 11.55
C MET A 125 11.47 2.33 12.64
N LYS A 126 11.81 1.65 13.74
CA LYS A 126 10.89 1.40 14.86
C LYS A 126 10.47 2.67 15.58
N SER A 127 11.41 3.59 15.81
CA SER A 127 11.15 4.82 16.56
C SER A 127 10.32 5.83 15.78
N ALA A 128 10.41 5.82 14.45
CA ALA A 128 9.76 6.79 13.58
C ALA A 128 8.32 6.44 13.21
N ASN A 129 7.96 5.16 13.25
CA ASN A 129 6.68 4.68 12.71
C ASN A 129 5.72 4.17 13.78
N GLY A 130 4.42 4.21 13.48
CA GLY A 130 3.38 3.64 14.34
C GLY A 130 3.52 2.12 14.50
N GLU A 131 3.07 1.59 15.63
CA GLU A 131 3.19 0.17 15.98
C GLU A 131 2.66 -0.78 14.90
N GLY A 132 1.51 -0.46 14.29
CA GLY A 132 0.93 -1.26 13.20
C GLY A 132 1.84 -1.36 11.99
N ALA A 133 2.47 -0.24 11.59
CA ALA A 133 3.42 -0.18 10.48
C ALA A 133 4.70 -0.97 10.79
N VAL A 134 5.21 -0.85 12.03
CA VAL A 134 6.37 -1.61 12.50
C VAL A 134 6.07 -3.12 12.48
N ASN A 135 4.88 -3.52 12.94
CA ASN A 135 4.45 -4.91 12.93
C ASN A 135 4.24 -5.45 11.50
N ALA A 136 3.80 -4.61 10.55
CA ALA A 136 3.67 -4.99 9.13
C ALA A 136 5.01 -5.33 8.46
N ALA A 137 6.13 -4.82 8.99
CA ALA A 137 7.49 -5.11 8.52
C ALA A 137 8.13 -6.34 9.16
N LYS A 138 7.41 -7.05 10.05
CA LYS A 138 7.95 -8.09 10.92
C LYS A 138 7.56 -9.49 10.44
N ILE A 139 8.52 -10.43 10.50
CA ILE A 139 8.31 -11.86 10.31
C ILE A 139 9.03 -12.61 11.45
N GLY A 140 8.29 -13.33 12.27
CA GLY A 140 8.84 -13.96 13.46
C GLY A 140 9.49 -12.92 14.40
N ASP A 141 10.78 -13.04 14.66
CA ASP A 141 11.59 -12.11 15.45
C ASP A 141 12.39 -11.11 14.61
N GLY A 142 12.32 -11.20 13.28
CA GLY A 142 13.05 -10.36 12.33
C GLY A 142 12.19 -9.27 11.71
N TYR A 143 12.85 -8.22 11.21
CA TYR A 143 12.26 -7.14 10.44
C TYR A 143 12.88 -7.11 9.04
N TYR A 144 12.05 -6.93 8.00
CA TYR A 144 12.44 -7.17 6.62
C TYR A 144 12.06 -6.05 5.64
N ALA A 145 11.47 -4.96 6.16
CA ALA A 145 11.05 -3.86 5.29
C ALA A 145 10.98 -2.53 6.05
N TYR A 146 10.90 -1.45 5.29
CA TYR A 146 10.79 -0.07 5.76
C TYR A 146 9.39 0.48 5.45
N PRO A 147 8.50 0.68 6.43
CA PRO A 147 7.18 1.27 6.21
C PRO A 147 7.30 2.72 5.71
N TYR A 148 6.49 3.07 4.70
CA TYR A 148 6.42 4.44 4.22
C TYR A 148 5.00 4.99 4.09
N SER A 149 3.98 4.14 4.20
CA SER A 149 2.59 4.57 4.28
C SER A 149 1.74 3.64 5.15
N SER A 150 0.63 4.17 5.66
CA SER A 150 -0.38 3.48 6.46
C SER A 150 -1.77 3.63 5.85
N ASP A 151 -1.87 3.80 4.55
CA ASP A 151 -3.10 4.14 3.84
C ASP A 151 -3.53 3.11 2.79
N ASN A 152 -3.04 1.88 2.88
CA ASN A 152 -3.45 0.80 1.99
C ASN A 152 -4.84 0.26 2.38
N GLY A 153 -5.86 1.05 2.09
CA GLY A 153 -7.27 0.77 2.33
C GLY A 153 -8.15 1.59 1.39
N TYR A 154 -9.44 1.36 1.41
CA TYR A 154 -10.40 2.02 0.53
C TYR A 154 -11.66 2.47 1.30
N PHE A 155 -12.31 3.49 0.73
CA PHE A 155 -13.47 4.17 1.30
C PHE A 155 -14.31 4.80 0.19
N LEU A 156 -15.38 5.52 0.54
CA LEU A 156 -16.30 6.13 -0.42
C LEU A 156 -15.89 7.56 -0.74
N TYR A 157 -15.74 7.89 -2.03
CA TYR A 157 -15.74 9.24 -2.59
C TYR A 157 -17.12 9.59 -3.16
N TYR A 158 -17.55 10.84 -3.05
CA TYR A 158 -18.83 11.28 -3.61
C TYR A 158 -18.90 12.77 -3.88
N ASN A 159 -19.74 13.12 -4.85
CA ASN A 159 -20.16 14.50 -5.09
C ASN A 159 -21.30 14.85 -4.10
N LYS A 160 -20.99 15.68 -3.07
CA LYS A 160 -21.97 16.03 -2.02
C LYS A 160 -23.16 16.85 -2.50
N SER A 161 -23.12 17.43 -3.71
CA SER A 161 -24.28 18.09 -4.31
C SER A 161 -25.30 17.10 -4.90
N VAL A 162 -24.89 15.83 -5.12
CA VAL A 162 -25.72 14.77 -5.67
C VAL A 162 -26.08 13.74 -4.59
N VAL A 163 -25.07 13.24 -3.88
CA VAL A 163 -25.24 12.24 -2.83
C VAL A 163 -25.23 12.93 -1.47
N THR A 164 -26.39 13.11 -0.88
CA THR A 164 -26.57 13.78 0.42
C THR A 164 -26.72 12.81 1.59
N ASP A 165 -27.04 11.53 1.29
CA ASP A 165 -27.10 10.44 2.25
C ASP A 165 -26.13 9.33 1.82
N THR A 166 -25.08 9.11 2.60
CA THR A 166 -24.07 8.07 2.38
C THR A 166 -24.18 6.90 3.36
N SER A 167 -25.26 6.85 4.14
CA SER A 167 -25.43 5.86 5.20
C SER A 167 -25.58 4.44 4.69
N SER A 168 -26.17 4.27 3.48
CA SER A 168 -26.39 2.96 2.88
C SER A 168 -26.09 2.96 1.37
N LEU A 169 -25.73 1.79 0.86
CA LEU A 169 -25.52 1.57 -0.58
C LEU A 169 -26.79 1.88 -1.37
N ASP A 170 -27.96 1.50 -0.83
CA ASP A 170 -29.25 1.77 -1.48
C ASP A 170 -29.51 3.28 -1.62
N ALA A 171 -29.22 4.09 -0.58
CA ALA A 171 -29.38 5.54 -0.63
C ALA A 171 -28.44 6.18 -1.68
N ILE A 172 -27.20 5.73 -1.75
CA ILE A 172 -26.22 6.20 -2.74
C ILE A 172 -26.68 5.87 -4.17
N LEU A 173 -27.08 4.61 -4.40
CA LEU A 173 -27.55 4.14 -5.72
C LEU A 173 -28.81 4.89 -6.15
N ALA A 174 -29.75 5.13 -5.24
CA ALA A 174 -30.98 5.90 -5.53
C ALA A 174 -30.66 7.36 -5.88
N ALA A 175 -29.73 8.00 -5.18
CA ALA A 175 -29.27 9.36 -5.47
C ALA A 175 -28.59 9.43 -6.86
N CYS A 176 -27.70 8.50 -7.16
CA CYS A 176 -27.04 8.39 -8.46
C CYS A 176 -28.06 8.18 -9.59
N GLN A 177 -29.01 7.25 -9.40
CA GLN A 177 -30.08 6.97 -10.39
C GLN A 177 -30.95 8.20 -10.65
N THR A 178 -31.37 8.89 -9.59
CA THR A 178 -32.22 10.10 -9.69
C THR A 178 -31.50 11.21 -10.46
N ALA A 179 -30.16 11.33 -10.28
CA ALA A 179 -29.35 12.31 -10.98
C ALA A 179 -28.92 11.87 -12.39
N GLY A 180 -29.27 10.67 -12.84
CA GLY A 180 -28.81 10.09 -14.10
C GLY A 180 -27.29 9.84 -14.12
N LYS A 181 -26.68 9.60 -12.96
CA LYS A 181 -25.24 9.38 -12.77
C LYS A 181 -24.96 7.96 -12.29
N LYS A 182 -23.67 7.59 -12.24
CA LYS A 182 -23.22 6.27 -11.83
C LYS A 182 -22.55 6.28 -10.45
N PHE A 183 -22.64 5.12 -9.80
CA PHE A 183 -21.81 4.67 -8.71
C PHE A 183 -20.80 3.66 -9.27
N VAL A 184 -19.50 3.94 -9.14
CA VAL A 184 -18.42 3.06 -9.60
C VAL A 184 -17.91 2.22 -8.43
N TYR A 185 -17.84 0.93 -8.67
CA TYR A 185 -17.23 -0.04 -7.77
C TYR A 185 -16.55 -1.12 -8.59
N ASP A 186 -15.31 -1.45 -8.24
CA ASP A 186 -14.51 -2.48 -8.91
C ASP A 186 -14.93 -3.86 -8.38
N LEU A 187 -16.06 -4.38 -8.90
CA LEU A 187 -16.73 -5.59 -8.43
C LEU A 187 -16.14 -6.88 -9.03
N ASP A 188 -15.14 -6.77 -9.87
CA ASP A 188 -14.35 -7.88 -10.41
C ASP A 188 -12.90 -7.84 -9.88
N ASN A 189 -12.72 -7.26 -8.70
CA ASN A 189 -11.44 -7.17 -8.01
C ASN A 189 -11.59 -7.68 -6.57
N ALA A 190 -10.91 -8.78 -6.28
CA ALA A 190 -10.97 -9.48 -5.00
C ALA A 190 -10.70 -8.58 -3.78
N TRP A 191 -9.85 -7.56 -3.94
CA TRP A 191 -9.50 -6.65 -2.84
C TRP A 191 -10.70 -5.81 -2.40
N TYR A 192 -11.48 -5.31 -3.35
CA TYR A 192 -12.71 -4.58 -3.08
C TYR A 192 -13.86 -5.52 -2.68
N ASP A 193 -14.02 -6.66 -3.36
CA ASP A 193 -15.09 -7.63 -3.10
C ASP A 193 -15.07 -8.17 -1.67
N ALA A 194 -13.88 -8.26 -1.06
CA ALA A 194 -13.71 -8.63 0.35
C ALA A 194 -14.58 -7.79 1.30
N ALA A 195 -14.96 -6.54 0.91
CA ALA A 195 -15.75 -5.66 1.74
C ALA A 195 -17.15 -6.20 2.05
N PHE A 196 -17.75 -6.94 1.15
CA PHE A 196 -19.04 -7.60 1.38
C PHE A 196 -18.90 -8.78 2.33
N PHE A 197 -17.91 -9.64 2.11
CA PHE A 197 -17.68 -10.83 2.93
C PHE A 197 -17.25 -10.48 4.36
N PHE A 198 -16.31 -9.56 4.53
CA PHE A 198 -15.91 -9.10 5.86
C PHE A 198 -17.05 -8.36 6.55
N GLY A 199 -17.85 -7.59 5.81
CA GLY A 199 -19.02 -6.89 6.33
C GLY A 199 -20.06 -7.83 6.93
N THR A 200 -20.28 -8.99 6.35
CA THR A 200 -21.17 -10.02 6.91
C THR A 200 -20.53 -10.85 8.04
N GLY A 201 -19.24 -10.61 8.33
CA GLY A 201 -18.49 -11.32 9.36
C GLY A 201 -17.90 -12.64 8.86
N CYS A 202 -17.68 -12.79 7.55
CA CYS A 202 -16.81 -13.83 7.01
C CYS A 202 -15.34 -13.55 7.37
N THR A 203 -14.57 -14.61 7.51
CA THR A 203 -13.16 -14.54 7.93
C THR A 203 -12.34 -15.60 7.20
N TYR A 204 -11.04 -15.38 7.17
CA TYR A 204 -10.05 -16.39 6.83
C TYR A 204 -8.93 -16.44 7.89
N LYS A 205 -8.21 -17.56 7.94
CA LYS A 205 -7.01 -17.72 8.76
C LYS A 205 -6.07 -18.68 8.07
N VAL A 206 -4.81 -18.26 7.92
CA VAL A 206 -3.72 -19.12 7.42
C VAL A 206 -2.91 -19.62 8.60
N THR A 207 -2.62 -20.92 8.60
CA THR A 207 -1.62 -21.54 9.48
C THR A 207 -0.41 -21.88 8.62
N TYR A 208 0.77 -21.46 9.06
CA TYR A 208 2.02 -21.72 8.36
C TYR A 208 2.75 -22.91 8.98
N THR A 209 3.58 -23.57 8.20
CA THR A 209 4.56 -24.57 8.68
C THR A 209 5.46 -23.95 9.75
N ALA A 210 6.06 -24.79 10.60
CA ALA A 210 6.88 -24.34 11.73
C ALA A 210 8.06 -23.44 11.31
N ASP A 211 8.56 -23.59 10.10
CA ASP A 211 9.62 -22.73 9.51
C ASP A 211 9.06 -21.45 8.84
N GLY A 212 7.73 -21.28 8.80
CA GLY A 212 7.05 -20.15 8.21
C GLY A 212 7.09 -20.09 6.68
N LYS A 213 7.58 -21.14 6.01
CA LYS A 213 7.83 -21.12 4.55
C LYS A 213 6.69 -21.57 3.69
N ALA A 214 5.73 -22.31 4.21
CA ALA A 214 4.58 -22.78 3.46
C ALA A 214 3.28 -22.61 4.24
N GLU A 215 2.16 -22.49 3.53
CA GLU A 215 0.85 -22.59 4.14
C GLU A 215 0.59 -24.06 4.49
N GLU A 216 0.34 -24.34 5.77
CA GLU A 216 0.01 -25.69 6.25
C GLU A 216 -1.49 -25.94 6.14
N SER A 217 -2.30 -24.95 6.49
CA SER A 217 -3.75 -25.00 6.36
C SER A 217 -4.37 -23.61 6.23
N VAL A 218 -5.50 -23.55 5.54
CA VAL A 218 -6.32 -22.35 5.40
C VAL A 218 -7.74 -22.64 5.90
N ALA A 219 -8.19 -21.91 6.90
CA ALA A 219 -9.60 -21.82 7.27
C ALA A 219 -10.21 -20.62 6.56
N CYS A 220 -11.36 -20.80 5.91
CA CYS A 220 -12.12 -19.75 5.25
C CYS A 220 -13.61 -20.13 5.29
N ASN A 221 -14.48 -19.17 5.64
CA ASN A 221 -15.92 -19.36 5.71
C ASN A 221 -16.69 -18.44 4.75
N PHE A 222 -16.10 -18.07 3.63
CA PHE A 222 -16.76 -17.23 2.62
C PHE A 222 -17.92 -17.96 1.94
N ASP A 223 -18.02 -19.26 2.07
CA ASP A 223 -19.13 -20.11 1.66
C ASP A 223 -20.15 -20.43 2.77
N ASP A 224 -20.09 -19.71 3.89
CA ASP A 224 -21.07 -19.87 4.97
C ASP A 224 -22.51 -19.65 4.46
N ALA A 225 -23.43 -20.54 4.84
CA ALA A 225 -24.81 -20.56 4.33
C ALA A 225 -25.63 -19.30 4.73
N THR A 226 -25.15 -18.51 5.68
CA THR A 226 -25.80 -17.25 6.09
C THR A 226 -24.94 -16.05 5.68
N LYS A 227 -23.71 -15.99 6.16
CA LYS A 227 -22.79 -14.85 5.96
C LYS A 227 -22.34 -14.73 4.51
N GLY A 228 -21.79 -15.81 3.95
CA GLY A 228 -21.33 -15.82 2.56
C GLY A 228 -22.48 -15.61 1.57
N VAL A 229 -23.63 -16.25 1.83
CA VAL A 229 -24.84 -16.05 1.01
C VAL A 229 -25.33 -14.62 1.08
N ALA A 230 -25.31 -13.94 2.25
CA ALA A 230 -25.69 -12.54 2.36
C ALA A 230 -24.71 -11.64 1.57
N ALA A 231 -23.39 -11.87 1.65
CA ALA A 231 -22.40 -11.14 0.87
C ALA A 231 -22.64 -11.31 -0.65
N GLY A 232 -22.77 -12.54 -1.12
CA GLY A 232 -23.01 -12.82 -2.54
C GLY A 232 -24.34 -12.23 -3.07
N LYS A 233 -25.42 -12.27 -2.28
CA LYS A 233 -26.67 -11.58 -2.63
C LYS A 233 -26.49 -10.07 -2.75
N ALA A 234 -25.73 -9.44 -1.84
CA ALA A 234 -25.46 -8.01 -1.92
C ALA A 234 -24.70 -7.65 -3.21
N MET A 235 -23.71 -8.44 -3.60
CA MET A 235 -22.96 -8.26 -4.85
C MET A 235 -23.87 -8.43 -6.08
N ILE A 236 -24.74 -9.45 -6.11
CA ILE A 236 -25.72 -9.66 -7.18
C ILE A 236 -26.68 -8.45 -7.28
N ASN A 237 -27.18 -7.96 -6.15
CA ASN A 237 -28.09 -6.80 -6.11
C ASN A 237 -27.40 -5.54 -6.63
N LEU A 238 -26.14 -5.30 -6.25
CA LEU A 238 -25.33 -4.18 -6.75
C LEU A 238 -25.16 -4.29 -8.28
N ALA A 239 -24.72 -5.45 -8.78
CA ALA A 239 -24.49 -5.68 -10.21
C ALA A 239 -25.76 -5.56 -11.07
N ALA A 240 -26.95 -5.78 -10.47
CA ALA A 240 -28.24 -5.63 -11.13
C ALA A 240 -28.74 -4.18 -11.17
N HIS A 241 -28.19 -3.28 -10.34
CA HIS A 241 -28.73 -1.92 -10.20
C HIS A 241 -28.33 -1.03 -11.39
N SER A 242 -29.29 -0.26 -11.94
CA SER A 242 -29.09 0.55 -13.14
C SER A 242 -28.08 1.70 -12.98
N ALA A 243 -27.88 2.22 -11.76
CA ALA A 243 -26.86 3.22 -11.46
C ALA A 243 -25.48 2.64 -11.19
N PHE A 244 -25.34 1.32 -11.04
CA PHE A 244 -24.03 0.69 -10.88
C PHE A 244 -23.23 0.72 -12.19
N MET A 245 -21.93 0.90 -12.07
CA MET A 245 -20.94 0.72 -13.14
C MET A 245 -19.74 -0.03 -12.56
N ASN A 246 -19.44 -1.19 -13.13
CA ASN A 246 -18.19 -1.87 -12.83
C ASN A 246 -17.03 -1.10 -13.43
N GLY A 247 -15.98 -0.86 -12.67
CA GLY A 247 -14.80 -0.17 -13.15
C GLY A 247 -13.83 0.18 -12.04
N GLY A 248 -12.57 0.28 -12.44
CA GLY A 248 -11.44 0.61 -11.57
C GLY A 248 -11.09 2.11 -11.58
N ASP A 249 -9.81 2.36 -11.33
CA ASP A 249 -9.30 3.73 -11.15
C ASP A 249 -9.44 4.63 -12.38
N ASP A 250 -9.33 4.08 -13.59
CA ASP A 250 -9.42 4.89 -14.80
C ASP A 250 -10.88 5.28 -15.09
N GLU A 251 -11.83 4.37 -14.94
CA GLU A 251 -13.26 4.61 -15.11
C GLU A 251 -13.77 5.64 -14.11
N LEU A 252 -13.39 5.51 -12.83
CA LEU A 252 -13.82 6.46 -11.81
C LEU A 252 -13.24 7.86 -12.02
N LYS A 253 -11.94 7.99 -12.39
CA LYS A 253 -11.32 9.27 -12.69
C LYS A 253 -11.97 9.96 -13.88
N ALA A 254 -12.14 9.22 -14.98
CA ALA A 254 -12.81 9.73 -16.17
C ALA A 254 -14.25 10.15 -15.87
N GLY A 255 -14.98 9.33 -15.14
CA GLY A 255 -16.39 9.59 -14.80
C GLY A 255 -16.61 10.74 -13.83
N PHE A 256 -15.71 11.00 -12.88
CA PHE A 256 -15.76 12.22 -12.08
C PHE A 256 -15.40 13.46 -12.90
N ALA A 257 -14.42 13.35 -13.82
CA ALA A 257 -14.00 14.46 -14.66
C ALA A 257 -15.07 14.90 -15.67
N ASP A 258 -15.81 13.97 -16.28
CA ASP A 258 -16.90 14.27 -17.22
C ASP A 258 -18.27 14.44 -16.54
N GLY A 259 -18.33 14.17 -15.24
CA GLY A 259 -19.54 14.31 -14.43
C GLY A 259 -20.55 13.18 -14.58
N SER A 260 -20.23 12.06 -15.23
CA SER A 260 -21.09 10.88 -15.34
C SER A 260 -21.12 10.05 -14.06
N VAL A 261 -20.11 10.17 -13.20
CA VAL A 261 -20.03 9.50 -11.89
C VAL A 261 -20.34 10.47 -10.77
N ALA A 262 -21.14 10.03 -9.79
CA ALA A 262 -21.45 10.81 -8.60
C ALA A 262 -20.86 10.21 -7.31
N ALA A 263 -20.56 8.92 -7.30
CA ALA A 263 -19.90 8.26 -6.19
C ALA A 263 -19.04 7.09 -6.67
N ALA A 264 -17.97 6.79 -5.94
CA ALA A 264 -17.08 5.67 -6.25
C ALA A 264 -16.34 5.18 -4.98
N VAL A 265 -15.92 3.92 -4.98
CA VAL A 265 -15.04 3.38 -3.95
C VAL A 265 -13.61 3.33 -4.48
N SER A 266 -12.68 3.89 -3.74
CA SER A 266 -11.24 3.83 -4.04
C SER A 266 -10.41 4.22 -2.82
N GLY A 267 -9.08 4.19 -2.96
CA GLY A 267 -8.13 4.59 -1.91
C GLY A 267 -7.60 6.02 -2.08
N THR A 268 -6.64 6.39 -1.23
CA THR A 268 -6.05 7.75 -1.15
C THR A 268 -5.34 8.16 -2.45
N TRP A 269 -4.84 7.22 -3.23
CA TRP A 269 -4.09 7.48 -4.48
C TRP A 269 -4.91 8.22 -5.56
N ASN A 270 -6.24 8.19 -5.47
CA ASN A 270 -7.12 8.92 -6.39
C ASN A 270 -7.64 10.25 -5.81
N ALA A 271 -7.32 10.58 -4.54
CA ALA A 271 -7.85 11.75 -3.84
C ALA A 271 -7.65 13.06 -4.61
N THR A 272 -6.42 13.35 -5.02
CA THR A 272 -6.07 14.58 -5.74
C THR A 272 -6.82 14.71 -7.07
N ALA A 273 -6.93 13.63 -7.84
CA ALA A 273 -7.63 13.63 -9.13
C ALA A 273 -9.14 13.87 -8.96
N ILE A 274 -9.75 13.18 -7.99
CA ILE A 274 -11.19 13.31 -7.70
C ILE A 274 -11.50 14.71 -7.14
N GLN A 275 -10.65 15.22 -6.24
CA GLN A 275 -10.80 16.58 -5.70
C GLN A 275 -10.68 17.63 -6.80
N GLY A 276 -9.72 17.48 -7.72
CA GLY A 276 -9.59 18.37 -8.88
C GLY A 276 -10.83 18.37 -9.78
N SER A 277 -11.49 17.23 -9.94
CA SER A 277 -12.71 17.09 -10.74
C SER A 277 -13.96 17.64 -10.04
N LEU A 278 -14.09 17.45 -8.74
CA LEU A 278 -15.31 17.82 -7.98
C LEU A 278 -15.25 19.22 -7.35
N GLY A 279 -14.04 19.79 -7.15
CA GLY A 279 -13.87 21.09 -6.49
C GLY A 279 -14.58 21.16 -5.14
N ASP A 280 -15.42 22.16 -4.93
CA ASP A 280 -16.17 22.38 -3.67
C ASP A 280 -17.16 21.24 -3.36
N ASN A 281 -17.51 20.41 -4.35
CA ASN A 281 -18.43 19.28 -4.15
C ASN A 281 -17.70 17.99 -3.75
N TYR A 282 -16.36 18.02 -3.62
CA TYR A 282 -15.58 16.90 -3.16
C TYR A 282 -15.92 16.51 -1.72
N ALA A 283 -16.13 15.22 -1.51
CA ALA A 283 -16.30 14.65 -0.19
C ALA A 283 -15.90 13.17 -0.18
N ALA A 284 -15.52 12.68 1.00
CA ALA A 284 -15.25 11.28 1.23
C ALA A 284 -15.72 10.88 2.63
N CYS A 285 -16.09 9.61 2.80
CA CYS A 285 -16.45 9.03 4.09
C CYS A 285 -16.18 7.52 4.09
N LYS A 286 -16.36 6.89 5.25
CA LYS A 286 -16.29 5.42 5.35
C LYS A 286 -17.26 4.76 4.35
N LEU A 287 -17.05 3.49 4.05
CA LEU A 287 -17.95 2.69 3.24
C LEU A 287 -19.37 2.65 3.84
N PRO A 288 -20.41 2.58 2.99
CA PRO A 288 -21.81 2.52 3.43
C PRO A 288 -22.14 1.19 4.09
N THR A 289 -23.35 1.10 4.63
CA THR A 289 -23.99 -0.17 4.94
C THR A 289 -24.71 -0.74 3.71
N PHE A 290 -25.01 -2.04 3.74
CA PHE A 290 -25.91 -2.69 2.78
C PHE A 290 -26.92 -3.58 3.52
N THR A 291 -28.09 -3.79 2.93
CA THR A 291 -29.16 -4.57 3.56
C THR A 291 -29.53 -5.77 2.68
N VAL A 292 -29.56 -6.95 3.26
CA VAL A 292 -29.97 -8.19 2.61
C VAL A 292 -30.93 -8.95 3.53
N ASP A 293 -32.06 -9.36 2.98
CA ASP A 293 -33.09 -10.12 3.70
C ASP A 293 -33.49 -9.49 5.04
N GLY A 294 -33.54 -8.13 5.07
CA GLY A 294 -33.89 -7.33 6.26
C GLY A 294 -32.78 -7.15 7.30
N THR A 295 -31.60 -7.70 7.06
CA THR A 295 -30.41 -7.52 7.93
C THR A 295 -29.45 -6.50 7.32
N THR A 296 -29.02 -5.51 8.12
CA THR A 296 -28.09 -4.48 7.69
C THR A 296 -26.67 -4.82 8.14
N TYR A 297 -25.72 -4.70 7.22
CA TYR A 297 -24.30 -4.99 7.41
C TYR A 297 -23.46 -3.75 7.07
N GLN A 298 -22.38 -3.50 7.80
CA GLN A 298 -21.40 -2.46 7.47
C GLN A 298 -20.34 -3.05 6.55
N MET A 299 -20.10 -2.45 5.38
CA MET A 299 -19.00 -2.86 4.53
C MET A 299 -17.66 -2.69 5.24
N SER A 300 -16.77 -3.67 5.11
CA SER A 300 -15.49 -3.74 5.82
C SER A 300 -14.33 -3.85 4.85
N SER A 301 -13.46 -2.84 4.82
CA SER A 301 -12.32 -2.84 3.89
C SER A 301 -11.14 -3.67 4.41
N PHE A 302 -10.17 -3.96 3.55
CA PHE A 302 -8.82 -4.20 4.01
C PHE A 302 -8.21 -2.92 4.60
N ALA A 303 -7.25 -3.10 5.53
CA ALA A 303 -6.35 -2.06 6.00
C ALA A 303 -4.93 -2.61 5.99
N GLY A 304 -4.01 -1.86 5.42
CA GLY A 304 -2.64 -2.29 5.27
C GLY A 304 -1.65 -1.15 5.19
N TYR A 305 -0.43 -1.52 4.87
CA TYR A 305 0.74 -0.66 4.81
C TYR A 305 1.46 -0.88 3.49
N LYS A 306 2.16 0.15 3.01
CA LYS A 306 3.11 0.01 1.91
C LYS A 306 4.52 0.14 2.45
N LEU A 307 5.39 -0.74 1.98
CA LEU A 307 6.71 -0.98 2.52
C LEU A 307 7.75 -0.93 1.41
N TYR A 308 8.98 -0.54 1.73
CA TYR A 308 10.15 -0.79 0.89
C TYR A 308 10.88 -2.03 1.35
N GLY A 309 11.07 -2.99 0.44
CA GLY A 309 11.97 -4.12 0.59
C GLY A 309 13.36 -3.80 0.02
N VAL A 310 14.36 -4.46 0.57
CA VAL A 310 15.73 -4.47 0.04
C VAL A 310 16.04 -5.88 -0.43
N ASN A 311 16.51 -5.98 -1.67
CA ASN A 311 16.85 -7.25 -2.28
C ASN A 311 18.19 -7.76 -1.72
N PRO A 312 18.28 -8.97 -1.14
CA PRO A 312 19.54 -9.50 -0.60
C PRO A 312 20.59 -9.80 -1.68
N TYR A 313 20.19 -9.87 -2.95
CA TYR A 313 21.09 -10.07 -4.09
C TYR A 313 21.73 -8.78 -4.61
N SER A 314 21.46 -7.62 -3.98
CA SER A 314 22.10 -6.36 -4.33
C SER A 314 23.61 -6.42 -4.17
N ASP A 315 24.36 -6.01 -5.19
CA ASP A 315 25.82 -5.86 -5.13
C ASP A 315 26.26 -4.78 -4.11
N PHE A 316 25.34 -3.85 -3.78
CA PHE A 316 25.57 -2.75 -2.85
C PHE A 316 24.55 -2.77 -1.69
N LEU A 317 24.43 -3.90 -1.01
CA LEU A 317 23.40 -4.16 -0.01
C LEU A 317 23.29 -3.06 1.07
N ALA A 318 24.41 -2.57 1.58
CA ALA A 318 24.43 -1.51 2.59
C ALA A 318 23.86 -0.18 2.05
N GLU A 319 24.19 0.16 0.80
CA GLU A 319 23.69 1.38 0.16
C GLU A 319 22.23 1.23 -0.28
N ALA A 320 21.78 0.01 -0.63
CA ALA A 320 20.37 -0.28 -0.86
C ALA A 320 19.53 -0.09 0.42
N HIS A 321 20.01 -0.57 1.58
CA HIS A 321 19.39 -0.28 2.88
C HIS A 321 19.35 1.21 3.19
N LYS A 322 20.43 1.94 2.91
CA LYS A 322 20.49 3.39 3.11
C LYS A 322 19.50 4.15 2.23
N LEU A 323 19.35 3.71 0.97
CA LEU A 323 18.34 4.27 0.06
C LEU A 323 16.92 4.00 0.57
N ALA A 324 16.61 2.75 0.94
CA ALA A 324 15.27 2.37 1.44
C ALA A 324 14.92 3.13 2.74
N ALA A 325 15.87 3.26 3.68
CA ALA A 325 15.70 4.04 4.90
C ALA A 325 15.46 5.53 4.61
N PHE A 326 16.20 6.12 3.65
CA PHE A 326 15.97 7.51 3.23
C PHE A 326 14.59 7.70 2.62
N LEU A 327 14.19 6.81 1.68
CA LEU A 327 12.90 6.88 0.98
C LEU A 327 11.70 6.69 1.92
N SER A 328 11.86 5.97 3.02
CA SER A 328 10.83 5.77 4.06
C SER A 328 10.95 6.76 5.22
N GLY A 329 11.95 7.63 5.22
CA GLY A 329 12.18 8.62 6.27
C GLY A 329 11.13 9.74 6.29
N GLU A 330 11.09 10.49 7.39
CA GLU A 330 10.10 11.53 7.67
C GLU A 330 9.95 12.53 6.51
N ALA A 331 11.04 13.13 6.02
CA ALA A 331 10.98 14.11 4.94
C ALA A 331 10.38 13.55 3.63
N MET A 332 10.63 12.26 3.34
CA MET A 332 10.12 11.63 2.13
C MET A 332 8.66 11.20 2.29
N GLN A 333 8.22 10.84 3.49
CA GLN A 333 6.80 10.62 3.78
C GLN A 333 6.02 11.94 3.74
N GLN A 334 6.59 13.04 4.27
CA GLN A 334 6.01 14.39 4.12
C GLN A 334 5.82 14.75 2.64
N LYS A 335 6.85 14.52 1.82
CA LYS A 335 6.78 14.78 0.38
C LYS A 335 5.68 13.95 -0.31
N ARG A 336 5.50 12.68 0.06
CA ARG A 336 4.40 11.84 -0.45
C ARG A 336 3.04 12.40 -0.10
N PHE A 337 2.87 12.82 1.16
CA PHE A 337 1.63 13.44 1.60
C PHE A 337 1.34 14.73 0.83
N GLU A 338 2.33 15.62 0.68
CA GLU A 338 2.18 16.89 -0.03
C GLU A 338 1.90 16.72 -1.54
N THR A 339 2.41 15.64 -2.15
CA THR A 339 2.29 15.42 -3.60
C THR A 339 1.04 14.61 -3.98
N PHE A 340 0.71 13.59 -3.18
CA PHE A 340 -0.34 12.60 -3.50
C PHE A 340 -1.32 12.34 -2.37
N GLU A 341 -1.22 13.07 -1.25
CA GLU A 341 -2.03 12.84 -0.05
C GLU A 341 -1.92 11.42 0.53
N ILE A 342 -0.78 10.75 0.27
CA ILE A 342 -0.49 9.41 0.80
C ILE A 342 -0.38 9.47 2.33
N GLY A 343 -1.17 8.66 3.03
CA GLY A 343 -1.20 8.60 4.48
C GLY A 343 0.11 8.08 5.06
N PRO A 344 0.80 8.87 5.90
CA PRO A 344 2.12 8.51 6.42
C PRO A 344 2.04 7.42 7.49
N SER A 345 3.06 6.55 7.53
CA SER A 345 3.31 5.65 8.67
C SER A 345 4.12 6.32 9.78
N ASN A 346 4.83 7.41 9.47
CA ASN A 346 5.59 8.21 10.41
C ASN A 346 4.66 8.93 11.39
N THR A 347 4.91 8.75 12.70
CA THR A 347 4.04 9.24 13.77
C THR A 347 3.98 10.75 13.86
N ASN A 348 5.09 11.47 13.58
CA ASN A 348 5.12 12.93 13.61
C ASN A 348 4.26 13.53 12.52
N ILE A 349 4.37 12.99 11.29
CA ILE A 349 3.59 13.50 10.15
C ILE A 349 2.12 13.11 10.29
N ALA A 350 1.83 11.87 10.71
CA ALA A 350 0.45 11.42 10.96
C ALA A 350 -0.27 12.29 12.02
N ALA A 351 0.47 12.83 12.98
CA ALA A 351 -0.07 13.72 14.00
C ALA A 351 -0.22 15.18 13.54
N SER A 352 0.23 15.56 12.33
CA SER A 352 0.14 16.94 11.83
C SER A 352 -1.31 17.38 11.59
N GLU A 353 -1.58 18.66 11.75
CA GLU A 353 -2.92 19.21 11.47
C GLU A 353 -3.31 19.09 10.00
N ALA A 354 -2.34 19.11 9.07
CA ALA A 354 -2.60 18.94 7.65
C ALA A 354 -3.11 17.54 7.33
N VAL A 355 -2.52 16.48 7.91
CA VAL A 355 -2.96 15.09 7.74
C VAL A 355 -4.34 14.90 8.38
N LYS A 356 -4.56 15.41 9.60
CA LYS A 356 -5.86 15.30 10.29
C LYS A 356 -7.00 16.02 9.58
N ALA A 357 -6.70 17.12 8.88
CA ALA A 357 -7.69 17.89 8.13
C ALA A 357 -7.96 17.33 6.71
N ASN A 358 -7.17 16.36 6.26
CA ASN A 358 -7.34 15.78 4.93
C ASN A 358 -8.60 14.92 4.85
N VAL A 359 -9.48 15.21 3.89
CA VAL A 359 -10.80 14.58 3.74
C VAL A 359 -10.69 13.08 3.48
N ALA A 360 -9.78 12.68 2.59
CA ALA A 360 -9.57 11.27 2.23
C ALA A 360 -9.01 10.46 3.40
N LEU A 361 -8.00 10.99 4.09
CA LEU A 361 -7.39 10.33 5.25
C LEU A 361 -8.35 10.27 6.45
N ALA A 362 -9.21 11.28 6.64
CA ALA A 362 -10.26 11.23 7.64
C ALA A 362 -11.30 10.13 7.34
N ALA A 363 -11.67 9.98 6.06
CA ALA A 363 -12.56 8.90 5.61
C ALA A 363 -11.93 7.50 5.82
N LEU A 364 -10.65 7.35 5.46
CA LEU A 364 -9.90 6.13 5.69
C LEU A 364 -9.79 5.79 7.19
N ALA A 365 -9.50 6.79 8.03
CA ALA A 365 -9.44 6.60 9.49
C ALA A 365 -10.79 6.17 10.07
N ALA A 366 -11.91 6.75 9.59
CA ALA A 366 -13.27 6.34 9.97
C ALA A 366 -13.59 4.90 9.51
N GLN A 367 -13.11 4.51 8.32
CA GLN A 367 -13.22 3.15 7.80
C GLN A 367 -12.39 2.15 8.61
N GLY A 368 -11.26 2.59 9.17
CA GLY A 368 -10.36 1.75 9.97
C GLY A 368 -11.03 1.02 11.13
N ALA A 369 -12.13 1.59 11.70
CA ALA A 369 -12.92 0.92 12.73
C ALA A 369 -13.64 -0.36 12.24
N TYR A 370 -13.75 -0.54 10.93
CA TYR A 370 -14.40 -1.67 10.26
C TYR A 370 -13.44 -2.44 9.35
N ALA A 371 -12.16 -2.13 9.43
CA ALA A 371 -11.17 -2.72 8.52
C ALA A 371 -10.61 -4.04 9.06
N VAL A 372 -10.26 -4.93 8.13
CA VAL A 372 -9.55 -6.18 8.39
C VAL A 372 -8.09 -6.00 8.00
N ALA A 373 -7.17 -6.35 8.88
CA ALA A 373 -5.74 -6.24 8.59
C ALA A 373 -5.36 -7.10 7.38
N GLN A 374 -4.71 -6.49 6.39
CA GLN A 374 -4.22 -7.19 5.20
C GLN A 374 -2.91 -7.91 5.51
N THR A 375 -3.01 -8.95 6.32
CA THR A 375 -1.88 -9.79 6.73
C THR A 375 -2.22 -11.25 6.51
N ALA A 376 -1.22 -12.06 6.14
CA ALA A 376 -1.39 -13.50 5.98
C ALA A 376 -2.63 -13.86 5.11
N VAL A 377 -2.78 -13.21 3.97
CA VAL A 377 -3.86 -13.52 3.02
C VAL A 377 -3.56 -14.85 2.38
N PRO A 378 -4.55 -15.79 2.32
CA PRO A 378 -4.34 -17.10 1.68
C PRO A 378 -3.87 -16.96 0.23
N SER A 379 -2.95 -17.81 -0.21
CA SER A 379 -2.42 -17.79 -1.58
C SER A 379 -3.50 -17.95 -2.66
N GLY A 380 -4.55 -18.73 -2.38
CA GLY A 380 -5.69 -18.91 -3.28
C GLY A 380 -6.77 -17.82 -3.22
N PHE A 381 -6.63 -16.83 -2.34
CA PHE A 381 -7.69 -15.83 -2.09
C PHE A 381 -7.97 -14.96 -3.31
N TRP A 382 -6.92 -14.33 -3.86
CA TRP A 382 -7.08 -13.29 -4.87
C TRP A 382 -7.79 -13.81 -6.11
N SER A 383 -7.28 -14.88 -6.72
CA SER A 383 -7.86 -15.44 -7.94
C SER A 383 -9.25 -16.05 -7.75
N ALA A 384 -9.53 -16.63 -6.57
CA ALA A 384 -10.82 -17.24 -6.29
C ALA A 384 -11.92 -16.18 -6.13
N VAL A 385 -11.65 -15.11 -5.38
CA VAL A 385 -12.62 -14.03 -5.13
C VAL A 385 -12.80 -13.17 -6.39
N GLU A 386 -11.74 -12.85 -7.12
CA GLU A 386 -11.79 -12.17 -8.42
C GLU A 386 -12.65 -12.94 -9.42
N THR A 387 -12.45 -14.26 -9.54
CA THR A 387 -13.26 -15.11 -10.43
C THR A 387 -14.75 -15.03 -10.06
N PHE A 388 -15.07 -15.06 -8.76
CA PHE A 388 -16.45 -14.92 -8.31
C PHE A 388 -17.03 -13.55 -8.66
N GLY A 389 -16.28 -12.46 -8.46
CA GLY A 389 -16.67 -11.11 -8.83
C GLY A 389 -16.93 -10.96 -10.34
N LEU A 390 -16.02 -11.48 -11.18
CA LEU A 390 -16.18 -11.54 -12.65
C LEU A 390 -17.47 -12.26 -13.05
N GLU A 391 -17.77 -13.41 -12.42
CA GLU A 391 -19.00 -14.16 -12.68
C GLU A 391 -20.26 -13.40 -12.24
N VAL A 392 -20.20 -12.62 -11.15
CA VAL A 392 -21.29 -11.74 -10.70
C VAL A 392 -21.49 -10.61 -11.72
N CYS A 393 -20.44 -9.94 -12.18
CA CYS A 393 -20.51 -8.90 -13.22
C CYS A 393 -21.06 -9.44 -14.54
N ALA A 394 -20.69 -10.65 -14.91
CA ALA A 394 -21.22 -11.36 -16.08
C ALA A 394 -22.66 -11.88 -15.91
N LYS A 395 -23.26 -11.74 -14.70
CA LYS A 395 -24.61 -12.22 -14.33
C LYS A 395 -24.78 -13.74 -14.48
N THR A 396 -23.70 -14.50 -14.36
CA THR A 396 -23.71 -15.97 -14.35
C THR A 396 -23.88 -16.53 -12.94
N VAL A 397 -23.65 -15.71 -11.90
CA VAL A 397 -24.06 -16.00 -10.53
C VAL A 397 -25.47 -15.50 -10.31
N THR A 398 -26.37 -16.37 -9.93
CA THR A 398 -27.78 -16.08 -9.62
C THR A 398 -28.10 -16.56 -8.21
N VAL A 399 -29.23 -16.14 -7.65
CA VAL A 399 -29.64 -16.59 -6.31
C VAL A 399 -29.76 -18.11 -6.23
N GLU A 400 -30.16 -18.76 -7.33
CA GLU A 400 -30.36 -20.22 -7.40
C GLU A 400 -29.05 -20.99 -7.35
N ASN A 401 -27.97 -20.49 -7.99
CA ASN A 401 -26.68 -21.19 -8.02
C ASN A 401 -25.65 -20.60 -7.03
N LEU A 402 -26.01 -19.57 -6.27
CA LEU A 402 -25.09 -18.82 -5.39
C LEU A 402 -24.33 -19.73 -4.42
N SER A 403 -25.02 -20.65 -3.75
CA SER A 403 -24.40 -21.52 -2.76
C SER A 403 -23.34 -22.45 -3.38
N GLU A 404 -23.55 -22.94 -4.60
CA GLU A 404 -22.60 -23.75 -5.35
C GLU A 404 -21.36 -22.91 -5.74
N LYS A 405 -21.58 -21.69 -6.25
CA LYS A 405 -20.50 -20.77 -6.63
C LYS A 405 -19.65 -20.35 -5.44
N LEU A 406 -20.27 -20.01 -4.31
CA LEU A 406 -19.58 -19.71 -3.07
C LEU A 406 -18.77 -20.90 -2.56
N LYS A 407 -19.33 -22.12 -2.64
CA LYS A 407 -18.59 -23.32 -2.27
C LYS A 407 -17.35 -23.51 -3.14
N THR A 408 -17.45 -23.34 -4.44
CA THR A 408 -16.32 -23.43 -5.38
C THR A 408 -15.23 -22.40 -5.02
N MET A 409 -15.61 -21.14 -4.78
CA MET A 409 -14.70 -20.09 -4.34
C MET A 409 -14.04 -20.45 -2.99
N GLY A 410 -14.82 -20.85 -1.99
CA GLY A 410 -14.32 -21.22 -0.67
C GLY A 410 -13.37 -22.41 -0.70
N ASP A 411 -13.66 -23.43 -1.51
CA ASP A 411 -12.78 -24.60 -1.71
C ASP A 411 -11.46 -24.16 -2.37
N SER A 412 -11.51 -23.25 -3.33
CA SER A 412 -10.30 -22.71 -3.99
C SER A 412 -9.45 -21.90 -2.99
N ILE A 413 -10.05 -21.06 -2.13
CA ILE A 413 -9.33 -20.32 -1.09
C ILE A 413 -8.66 -21.27 -0.08
N ARG A 414 -9.34 -22.37 0.28
CA ARG A 414 -8.83 -23.34 1.24
C ARG A 414 -7.79 -24.30 0.65
N SER A 415 -7.66 -24.34 -0.67
CA SER A 415 -6.66 -25.19 -1.32
C SER A 415 -5.25 -24.64 -1.05
N VAL A 416 -4.49 -25.37 -0.25
CA VAL A 416 -3.08 -25.08 -0.02
C VAL A 416 -2.30 -25.50 -1.27
N ALA A 417 -1.55 -24.57 -1.88
CA ALA A 417 -0.67 -24.92 -2.99
C ALA A 417 0.35 -25.96 -2.48
N ASN A 418 0.29 -27.18 -2.99
CA ASN A 418 1.34 -28.16 -2.77
C ASN A 418 2.62 -27.62 -3.44
N SER A 419 3.53 -27.05 -2.63
CA SER A 419 4.85 -26.56 -3.04
C SER A 419 5.77 -27.71 -3.40
#